data_66a1afe4703d3e62e43c7d5ccf9b5e5a
#
_entry.id   66a1afe4703d3e62e43c7d5ccf9b5e5a
#
_cell.length_a   1.000
_cell.length_b   1.000
_cell.length_c   1.000
_cell.angle_alpha   90.00
_cell.angle_beta   90.00
_cell.angle_gamma   90.00
#
_symmetry.space_group_name_H-M   'P 1'
#
loop_
_entity.id
_entity.type
_entity.pdbx_description
1 polymer ?
#
loop_
_entity_poly.entity_id
_entity_poly.type
_entity_poly.pdbx_seq_one_letter_code
_entity_poly.pdbx_strand_id
1 'polypeptide(L)'
;VGLEQKDTSMQCSAKDVAPVRKNPSNTKFDFTLAFLFLTLVSSRFLEIPNFTPLLAIAIMLPYFTNNKTVQYLLPVSVLFLTDIIIGFYSLMFVVYANFIVSTLISTNLSKYFTAFTSVLIWHLTVNGAVYLANIGNASLIQTYIQAIPFDFKLLVSTLIYVAILDVLQKSISYTYQYNK
;
A
#
# COMPACT_ATOMS: atom_id res chain seq x y z
N VAL A 1 3.61 17.31 -60.05
CA VAL A 1 3.96 17.97 -58.81
C VAL A 1 3.13 17.31 -57.72
N GLY A 2 3.70 16.27 -57.09
CA GLY A 2 3.08 15.55 -56.00
C GLY A 2 3.44 16.19 -54.67
N LEU A 3 2.45 16.59 -53.87
CA LEU A 3 2.61 17.00 -52.49
C LEU A 3 2.44 15.79 -51.61
N GLU A 4 3.52 15.30 -51.08
CA GLU A 4 3.60 14.22 -50.08
C GLU A 4 3.20 14.78 -48.74
N GLN A 5 1.99 14.45 -48.31
CA GLN A 5 1.44 14.81 -47.00
C GLN A 5 2.01 13.87 -45.93
N LYS A 6 2.97 14.41 -45.18
CA LYS A 6 3.65 13.72 -44.08
C LYS A 6 2.72 13.68 -42.86
N ASP A 7 1.95 12.63 -42.74
CA ASP A 7 1.16 12.32 -41.54
C ASP A 7 2.09 12.05 -40.34
N THR A 8 2.27 13.10 -39.52
CA THR A 8 2.93 12.99 -38.22
C THR A 8 1.89 12.55 -37.19
N SER A 9 1.51 11.28 -37.23
CA SER A 9 0.75 10.67 -36.16
C SER A 9 1.65 10.61 -34.93
N MET A 10 1.40 11.48 -33.93
CA MET A 10 1.90 11.32 -32.58
C MET A 10 1.35 10.01 -32.01
N GLN A 11 2.06 8.91 -32.21
CA GLN A 11 1.89 7.72 -31.41
C GLN A 11 2.37 8.02 -30.00
N CYS A 12 1.44 8.45 -29.16
CA CYS A 12 1.61 8.45 -27.72
C CYS A 12 1.82 7.00 -27.29
N SER A 13 3.08 6.63 -27.09
CA SER A 13 3.48 5.27 -26.73
C SER A 13 2.95 4.94 -25.34
N ALA A 14 1.89 4.15 -25.28
CA ALA A 14 1.35 3.56 -24.07
C ALA A 14 2.29 2.51 -23.42
N LYS A 15 3.61 2.57 -23.72
CA LYS A 15 4.61 1.59 -23.24
C LYS A 15 5.18 1.90 -21.85
N ASP A 16 4.86 3.04 -21.24
CA ASP A 16 5.46 3.45 -19.98
C ASP A 16 4.68 3.03 -18.73
N VAL A 17 3.60 2.25 -18.86
CA VAL A 17 2.65 1.99 -17.74
C VAL A 17 2.81 0.62 -17.09
N ALA A 18 3.61 -0.29 -17.59
CA ALA A 18 3.78 -1.59 -16.93
C ALA A 18 5.26 -1.85 -16.60
N PRO A 19 5.66 -1.85 -15.30
CA PRO A 19 6.96 -2.35 -14.92
C PRO A 19 7.03 -3.84 -15.29
N VAL A 20 8.02 -4.20 -16.14
CA VAL A 20 8.31 -5.60 -16.45
C VAL A 20 8.67 -6.30 -15.14
N ARG A 21 7.73 -7.09 -14.59
CA ARG A 21 7.92 -7.91 -13.40
C ARG A 21 8.87 -9.05 -13.72
N LYS A 22 10.19 -8.83 -13.57
CA LYS A 22 11.17 -9.92 -13.62
C LYS A 22 11.14 -10.65 -12.28
N ASN A 23 10.89 -11.95 -12.33
CA ASN A 23 10.84 -12.86 -11.19
C ASN A 23 12.25 -12.98 -10.55
N PRO A 24 12.49 -12.48 -9.32
CA PRO A 24 13.77 -12.67 -8.62
C PRO A 24 13.93 -14.15 -8.23
N SER A 25 15.17 -14.61 -8.06
CA SER A 25 15.43 -15.99 -7.59
C SER A 25 14.81 -16.22 -6.21
N ASN A 26 14.17 -17.36 -5.98
CA ASN A 26 13.34 -17.66 -4.81
C ASN A 26 13.98 -17.31 -3.45
N THR A 27 15.28 -17.58 -3.24
CA THR A 27 15.93 -17.41 -1.93
C THR A 27 16.08 -15.95 -1.47
N LYS A 28 16.43 -15.00 -2.38
CA LYS A 28 16.52 -13.56 -2.02
C LYS A 28 15.15 -12.96 -1.82
N PHE A 29 14.19 -13.49 -2.52
CA PHE A 29 12.79 -13.11 -2.44
C PHE A 29 12.20 -13.50 -1.08
N ASP A 30 12.46 -14.72 -0.61
CA ASP A 30 11.97 -15.22 0.68
C ASP A 30 12.55 -14.39 1.84
N PHE A 31 13.84 -13.99 1.75
CA PHE A 31 14.45 -13.11 2.76
C PHE A 31 13.81 -11.71 2.79
N THR A 32 13.51 -11.12 1.63
CA THR A 32 12.85 -9.80 1.58
C THR A 32 11.45 -9.86 2.15
N LEU A 33 10.67 -10.90 1.84
CA LEU A 33 9.34 -11.10 2.41
C LEU A 33 9.40 -11.32 3.92
N ALA A 34 10.38 -12.11 4.42
CA ALA A 34 10.58 -12.30 5.84
C ALA A 34 10.93 -10.97 6.55
N PHE A 35 11.79 -10.16 5.93
CA PHE A 35 12.11 -8.83 6.45
C PHE A 35 10.87 -7.91 6.49
N LEU A 36 10.07 -7.87 5.42
CA LEU A 36 8.83 -7.10 5.39
C LEU A 36 7.84 -7.60 6.45
N PHE A 37 7.72 -8.91 6.63
CA PHE A 37 6.87 -9.50 7.67
C PHE A 37 7.32 -9.06 9.07
N LEU A 38 8.61 -9.16 9.38
CA LEU A 38 9.16 -8.71 10.66
C LEU A 38 8.97 -7.22 10.88
N THR A 39 9.15 -6.41 9.84
CA THR A 39 8.90 -4.95 9.92
C THR A 39 7.43 -4.65 10.21
N LEU A 40 6.50 -5.38 9.57
CA LEU A 40 5.07 -5.27 9.83
C LEU A 40 4.74 -5.61 11.28
N VAL A 41 5.20 -6.77 11.76
CA VAL A 41 4.96 -7.21 13.14
C VAL A 41 5.53 -6.20 14.13
N SER A 42 6.80 -5.82 13.98
CA SER A 42 7.46 -4.87 14.88
C SER A 42 6.73 -3.52 14.92
N SER A 43 6.24 -3.03 13.79
CA SER A 43 5.55 -1.74 13.72
C SER A 43 4.23 -1.71 14.48
N ARG A 44 3.61 -2.88 14.74
CA ARG A 44 2.38 -2.97 15.53
C ARG A 44 2.60 -2.73 17.03
N PHE A 45 3.82 -2.97 17.50
CA PHE A 45 4.20 -2.76 18.90
C PHE A 45 4.85 -1.40 19.14
N LEU A 46 5.16 -0.64 18.08
CA LEU A 46 5.60 0.74 18.17
C LEU A 46 4.37 1.64 18.30
N GLU A 47 4.16 2.22 19.46
CA GLU A 47 2.98 3.04 19.79
C GLU A 47 3.05 4.45 19.16
N ILE A 48 3.32 4.56 17.87
CA ILE A 48 3.27 5.82 17.13
C ILE A 48 1.95 5.88 16.36
N PRO A 49 0.91 6.57 16.85
CA PRO A 49 -0.40 6.59 16.22
C PRO A 49 -0.33 7.10 14.78
N ASN A 50 -0.86 6.30 13.84
CA ASN A 50 -0.98 6.62 12.41
C ASN A 50 0.35 6.91 11.69
N PHE A 51 1.50 6.58 12.29
CA PHE A 51 2.80 6.65 11.64
C PHE A 51 3.43 5.27 11.56
N THR A 52 2.92 4.44 10.64
CA THR A 52 3.31 3.02 10.50
C THR A 52 3.57 2.65 9.05
N PRO A 53 4.45 1.69 8.75
CA PRO A 53 4.71 1.19 7.40
C PRO A 53 3.61 0.27 6.85
N LEU A 54 2.59 -0.05 7.66
CA LEU A 54 1.59 -1.08 7.37
C LEU A 54 0.93 -0.88 6.00
N LEU A 55 0.32 0.29 5.78
CA LEU A 55 -0.40 0.58 4.54
C LEU A 55 0.56 0.64 3.34
N ALA A 56 1.76 1.21 3.53
CA ALA A 56 2.79 1.28 2.51
C ALA A 56 3.26 -0.12 2.07
N ILE A 57 3.42 -1.06 3.01
CA ILE A 57 3.80 -2.43 2.68
C ILE A 57 2.68 -3.13 1.89
N ALA A 58 1.41 -2.99 2.27
CA ALA A 58 0.29 -3.53 1.51
C ALA A 58 0.26 -3.01 0.06
N ILE A 59 0.52 -1.71 -0.13
CA ILE A 59 0.63 -1.08 -1.45
C ILE A 59 1.83 -1.61 -2.23
N MET A 60 2.96 -1.87 -1.57
CA MET A 60 4.20 -2.25 -2.23
C MET A 60 4.34 -3.77 -2.48
N LEU A 61 3.58 -4.63 -1.80
CA LEU A 61 3.65 -6.08 -1.96
C LEU A 61 3.52 -6.56 -3.42
N PRO A 62 2.63 -6.00 -4.28
CA PRO A 62 2.57 -6.39 -5.69
C PRO A 62 3.85 -6.11 -6.48
N TYR A 63 4.74 -5.25 -5.98
CA TYR A 63 6.05 -4.96 -6.60
C TYR A 63 7.15 -5.89 -6.10
N PHE A 64 6.94 -6.55 -4.96
CA PHE A 64 7.90 -7.51 -4.39
C PHE A 64 7.57 -8.94 -4.77
N THR A 65 6.30 -9.32 -4.97
CA THR A 65 5.89 -10.69 -5.28
C THR A 65 4.81 -10.76 -6.36
N ASN A 66 4.86 -11.81 -7.17
CA ASN A 66 3.79 -12.14 -8.13
C ASN A 66 2.74 -13.09 -7.55
N ASN A 67 3.01 -13.67 -6.36
CA ASN A 67 2.07 -14.56 -5.70
C ASN A 67 0.90 -13.75 -5.13
N LYS A 68 -0.26 -13.86 -5.75
CA LYS A 68 -1.48 -13.16 -5.34
C LYS A 68 -1.91 -13.47 -3.91
N THR A 69 -1.79 -14.73 -3.51
CA THR A 69 -2.09 -15.14 -2.14
C THR A 69 -1.24 -14.39 -1.12
N VAL A 70 0.08 -14.28 -1.37
CA VAL A 70 0.98 -13.51 -0.51
C VAL A 70 0.63 -12.03 -0.49
N GLN A 71 0.32 -11.44 -1.67
CA GLN A 71 -0.04 -10.03 -1.76
C GLN A 71 -1.22 -9.64 -0.85
N TYR A 72 -2.25 -10.46 -0.80
CA TYR A 72 -3.47 -10.17 -0.04
C TYR A 72 -3.43 -10.71 1.40
N LEU A 73 -2.94 -11.94 1.58
CA LEU A 73 -3.00 -12.58 2.90
C LEU A 73 -1.91 -12.10 3.85
N LEU A 74 -0.70 -11.75 3.37
CA LEU A 74 0.39 -11.40 4.27
C LEU A 74 0.04 -10.19 5.16
N PRO A 75 -0.41 -9.02 4.65
CA PRO A 75 -0.75 -7.90 5.53
C PRO A 75 -1.93 -8.22 6.46
N VAL A 76 -2.95 -8.91 5.96
CA VAL A 76 -4.12 -9.30 6.78
C VAL A 76 -3.75 -10.30 7.86
N SER A 77 -2.92 -11.30 7.54
CA SER A 77 -2.45 -12.29 8.53
C SER A 77 -1.63 -11.64 9.64
N VAL A 78 -0.76 -10.68 9.30
CA VAL A 78 0.01 -9.94 10.31
C VAL A 78 -0.93 -9.16 11.23
N LEU A 79 -1.90 -8.43 10.67
CA LEU A 79 -2.88 -7.69 11.45
C LEU A 79 -3.65 -8.65 12.38
N PHE A 80 -4.17 -9.74 11.85
CA PHE A 80 -4.92 -10.71 12.63
C PHE A 80 -4.10 -11.33 13.77
N LEU A 81 -2.86 -11.78 13.48
CA LEU A 81 -1.98 -12.38 14.48
C LEU A 81 -1.58 -11.37 15.56
N THR A 82 -1.33 -10.12 15.19
CA THR A 82 -1.01 -9.09 16.19
C THR A 82 -2.24 -8.66 16.99
N ASP A 83 -3.43 -8.64 16.40
CA ASP A 83 -4.67 -8.29 17.08
C ASP A 83 -5.12 -9.38 18.08
N ILE A 84 -4.68 -10.64 17.91
CA ILE A 84 -4.83 -11.68 18.96
C ILE A 84 -4.05 -11.29 20.22
N ILE A 85 -2.90 -10.66 20.09
CA ILE A 85 -2.01 -10.28 21.20
C ILE A 85 -2.43 -8.93 21.80
N ILE A 86 -2.72 -7.94 20.93
CA ILE A 86 -3.04 -6.57 21.35
C ILE A 86 -4.50 -6.47 21.83
N GLY A 87 -5.38 -7.30 21.26
CA GLY A 87 -6.82 -7.32 21.51
C GLY A 87 -7.63 -6.97 20.26
N PHE A 88 -8.79 -7.61 20.13
CA PHE A 88 -9.72 -7.32 19.04
C PHE A 88 -10.49 -6.04 19.31
N TYR A 89 -10.79 -5.32 18.23
CA TYR A 89 -11.56 -4.08 18.27
C TYR A 89 -12.67 -4.09 17.20
N SER A 90 -13.73 -3.29 17.43
CA SER A 90 -14.97 -3.34 16.63
C SER A 90 -14.76 -3.03 15.14
N LEU A 91 -13.74 -2.23 14.79
CA LEU A 91 -13.49 -1.79 13.42
C LEU A 91 -12.49 -2.66 12.66
N MET A 92 -12.00 -3.76 13.24
CA MET A 92 -10.93 -4.56 12.65
C MET A 92 -11.24 -5.05 11.23
N PHE A 93 -12.48 -5.46 10.95
CA PHE A 93 -12.86 -5.93 9.61
C PHE A 93 -12.81 -4.81 8.56
N VAL A 94 -13.20 -3.59 8.92
CA VAL A 94 -13.13 -2.43 8.04
C VAL A 94 -11.66 -2.08 7.75
N VAL A 95 -10.81 -2.16 8.77
CA VAL A 95 -9.36 -1.96 8.62
C VAL A 95 -8.76 -3.01 7.69
N TYR A 96 -9.04 -4.31 7.91
CA TYR A 96 -8.54 -5.39 7.07
C TYR A 96 -9.00 -5.25 5.61
N ALA A 97 -10.27 -4.89 5.40
CA ALA A 97 -10.80 -4.62 4.06
C ALA A 97 -10.03 -3.48 3.35
N ASN A 98 -9.68 -2.41 4.07
CA ASN A 98 -8.89 -1.31 3.51
C ASN A 98 -7.49 -1.77 3.05
N PHE A 99 -6.84 -2.69 3.76
CA PHE A 99 -5.56 -3.26 3.33
C PHE A 99 -5.70 -4.07 2.03
N ILE A 100 -6.74 -4.90 1.93
CA ILE A 100 -7.04 -5.67 0.71
C ILE A 100 -7.32 -4.74 -0.46
N VAL A 101 -8.16 -3.71 -0.25
CA VAL A 101 -8.50 -2.71 -1.28
C VAL A 101 -7.26 -1.95 -1.74
N SER A 102 -6.39 -1.54 -0.81
CA SER A 102 -5.14 -0.85 -1.13
C SER A 102 -4.19 -1.70 -1.99
N THR A 103 -4.06 -2.99 -1.66
CA THR A 103 -3.31 -3.96 -2.47
C THR A 103 -3.93 -4.12 -3.86
N LEU A 104 -5.26 -4.22 -3.95
CA LEU A 104 -5.99 -4.36 -5.21
C LEU A 104 -5.77 -3.14 -6.13
N ILE A 105 -5.91 -1.94 -5.59
CA ILE A 105 -5.73 -0.68 -6.33
C ILE A 105 -4.27 -0.56 -6.82
N SER A 106 -3.31 -0.98 -6.01
CA SER A 106 -1.89 -0.93 -6.35
C SER A 106 -1.51 -1.78 -7.57
N THR A 107 -2.32 -2.76 -7.94
CA THR A 107 -2.09 -3.53 -9.17
C THR A 107 -2.40 -2.76 -10.45
N ASN A 108 -3.17 -1.67 -10.35
CA ASN A 108 -3.70 -0.91 -11.49
C ASN A 108 -3.19 0.54 -11.55
N LEU A 109 -2.81 1.11 -10.42
CA LEU A 109 -2.37 2.50 -10.33
C LEU A 109 -0.88 2.60 -9.98
N SER A 110 -0.29 3.78 -10.19
CA SER A 110 1.06 4.06 -9.72
C SER A 110 1.10 4.07 -8.18
N LYS A 111 2.21 3.62 -7.61
CA LYS A 111 2.38 3.43 -6.16
C LYS A 111 2.08 4.68 -5.32
N TYR A 112 2.49 5.86 -5.76
CA TYR A 112 2.25 7.12 -5.05
C TYR A 112 0.78 7.55 -5.16
N PHE A 113 0.18 7.36 -6.33
CA PHE A 113 -1.25 7.65 -6.51
C PHE A 113 -2.11 6.66 -5.72
N THR A 114 -1.68 5.39 -5.65
CA THR A 114 -2.30 4.38 -4.78
C THR A 114 -2.24 4.79 -3.32
N ALA A 115 -1.09 5.31 -2.84
CA ALA A 115 -0.96 5.77 -1.46
C ALA A 115 -1.98 6.86 -1.13
N PHE A 116 -2.11 7.87 -1.99
CA PHE A 116 -3.10 8.93 -1.82
C PHE A 116 -4.54 8.39 -1.82
N THR A 117 -4.89 7.57 -2.82
CA THR A 117 -6.23 6.99 -2.97
C THR A 117 -6.57 6.07 -1.81
N SER A 118 -5.62 5.26 -1.34
CA SER A 118 -5.82 4.36 -0.21
C SER A 118 -6.12 5.11 1.09
N VAL A 119 -5.41 6.21 1.36
CA VAL A 119 -5.70 7.03 2.54
C VAL A 119 -7.04 7.77 2.41
N LEU A 120 -7.41 8.20 1.21
CA LEU A 120 -8.73 8.78 0.99
C LEU A 120 -9.85 7.76 1.23
N ILE A 121 -9.71 6.53 0.74
CA ILE A 121 -10.66 5.44 1.00
C ILE A 121 -10.69 5.12 2.49
N TRP A 122 -9.53 5.05 3.15
CA TRP A 122 -9.43 4.90 4.60
C TRP A 122 -10.21 5.97 5.33
N HIS A 123 -9.98 7.25 5.01
CA HIS A 123 -10.70 8.38 5.62
C HIS A 123 -12.22 8.20 5.50
N LEU A 124 -12.72 7.81 4.33
CA LEU A 124 -14.15 7.65 4.11
C LEU A 124 -14.73 6.42 4.85
N THR A 125 -14.06 5.27 4.75
CA THR A 125 -14.62 4.00 5.24
C THR A 125 -14.44 3.82 6.74
N VAL A 126 -13.25 4.10 7.28
CA VAL A 126 -12.96 3.90 8.70
C VAL A 126 -13.72 4.94 9.54
N ASN A 127 -13.69 6.22 9.14
CA ASN A 127 -14.42 7.25 9.90
C ASN A 127 -15.93 7.13 9.75
N GLY A 128 -16.42 6.65 8.60
CA GLY A 128 -17.82 6.26 8.43
C GLY A 128 -18.20 5.13 9.39
N ALA A 129 -17.36 4.12 9.54
CA ALA A 129 -17.58 3.02 10.47
C ALA A 129 -17.50 3.47 11.95
N VAL A 130 -16.59 4.39 12.28
CA VAL A 130 -16.53 5.04 13.62
C VAL A 130 -17.85 5.70 13.96
N TYR A 131 -18.40 6.48 13.02
CA TYR A 131 -19.70 7.12 13.19
C TYR A 131 -20.83 6.10 13.36
N LEU A 132 -20.90 5.09 12.48
CA LEU A 132 -21.95 4.06 12.54
C LEU A 132 -21.88 3.22 13.83
N ALA A 133 -20.69 2.98 14.34
CA ALA A 133 -20.46 2.28 15.62
C ALA A 133 -20.69 3.20 16.84
N ASN A 134 -21.08 4.47 16.63
CA ASN A 134 -21.29 5.47 17.67
C ASN A 134 -20.09 5.64 18.63
N ILE A 135 -18.88 5.52 18.11
CA ILE A 135 -17.66 5.70 18.88
C ILE A 135 -17.43 7.21 19.08
N GLY A 136 -17.44 7.65 20.34
CA GLY A 136 -17.20 9.05 20.71
C GLY A 136 -18.41 9.97 20.68
N ASN A 137 -19.62 9.48 20.36
CA ASN A 137 -20.88 10.25 20.37
C ASN A 137 -20.83 11.56 19.55
N ALA A 138 -20.03 11.60 18.48
CA ALA A 138 -19.86 12.77 17.62
C ALA A 138 -20.85 12.74 16.44
N SER A 139 -21.21 13.91 15.91
CA SER A 139 -21.97 13.97 14.64
C SER A 139 -21.11 13.48 13.47
N LEU A 140 -21.74 13.11 12.35
CA LEU A 140 -21.04 12.64 11.14
C LEU A 140 -19.92 13.63 10.73
N ILE A 141 -20.26 14.92 10.63
CA ILE A 141 -19.31 15.96 10.22
C ILE A 141 -18.15 16.09 11.21
N GLN A 142 -18.46 16.07 12.51
CA GLN A 142 -17.42 16.13 13.54
C GLN A 142 -16.47 14.95 13.49
N THR A 143 -16.98 13.72 13.28
CA THR A 143 -16.17 12.51 13.15
C THR A 143 -15.15 12.65 12.00
N TYR A 144 -15.59 13.10 10.83
CA TYR A 144 -14.70 13.29 9.69
C TYR A 144 -13.69 14.42 9.90
N ILE A 145 -14.12 15.58 10.44
CA ILE A 145 -13.22 16.72 10.68
C ILE A 145 -12.15 16.34 11.71
N GLN A 146 -12.53 15.68 12.80
CA GLN A 146 -11.58 15.26 13.85
C GLN A 146 -10.58 14.21 13.36
N ALA A 147 -10.92 13.43 12.34
CA ALA A 147 -10.03 12.44 11.75
C ALA A 147 -8.94 13.04 10.85
N ILE A 148 -9.14 14.24 10.28
CA ILE A 148 -8.21 14.85 9.32
C ILE A 148 -6.75 14.86 9.80
N PRO A 149 -6.40 15.32 11.03
CA PRO A 149 -5.01 15.35 11.46
C PRO A 149 -4.39 13.96 11.59
N PHE A 150 -5.17 12.94 11.93
CA PHE A 150 -4.71 11.55 12.03
C PHE A 150 -4.49 10.94 10.65
N ASP A 151 -5.41 11.15 9.73
CA ASP A 151 -5.34 10.63 8.37
C ASP A 151 -4.27 11.37 7.54
N PHE A 152 -4.02 12.66 7.84
CA PHE A 152 -2.89 13.38 7.27
C PHE A 152 -1.54 12.78 7.71
N LYS A 153 -1.39 12.42 8.99
CA LYS A 153 -0.21 11.67 9.46
C LYS A 153 -0.07 10.33 8.76
N LEU A 154 -1.18 9.61 8.58
CA LEU A 154 -1.20 8.34 7.85
C LEU A 154 -0.75 8.53 6.39
N LEU A 155 -1.20 9.59 5.71
CA LEU A 155 -0.79 9.92 4.36
C LEU A 155 0.71 10.19 4.27
N VAL A 156 1.23 11.07 5.12
CA VAL A 156 2.66 11.42 5.15
C VAL A 156 3.50 10.17 5.44
N SER A 157 3.14 9.40 6.44
CA SER A 157 3.77 8.13 6.79
C SER A 157 3.78 7.17 5.59
N THR A 158 2.62 6.95 4.98
CA THR A 158 2.48 6.04 3.84
C THR A 158 3.36 6.47 2.68
N LEU A 159 3.40 7.76 2.34
CA LEU A 159 4.24 8.28 1.25
C LEU A 159 5.74 8.10 1.54
N ILE A 160 6.18 8.37 2.77
CA ILE A 160 7.59 8.17 3.19
C ILE A 160 7.97 6.70 3.07
N TYR A 161 7.16 5.80 3.62
CA TYR A 161 7.47 4.36 3.57
C TYR A 161 7.35 3.78 2.16
N VAL A 162 6.42 4.25 1.32
CA VAL A 162 6.37 3.88 -0.10
C VAL A 162 7.65 4.31 -0.81
N ALA A 163 8.17 5.51 -0.55
CA ALA A 163 9.43 5.97 -1.15
C ALA A 163 10.63 5.11 -0.69
N ILE A 164 10.73 4.80 0.61
CA ILE A 164 11.78 3.93 1.14
C ILE A 164 11.71 2.54 0.51
N LEU A 165 10.52 1.94 0.45
CA LEU A 165 10.31 0.61 -0.12
C LEU A 165 10.51 0.60 -1.64
N ASP A 166 10.24 1.69 -2.34
CA ASP A 166 10.53 1.85 -3.77
C ASP A 166 12.03 1.83 -4.05
N VAL A 167 12.82 2.56 -3.25
CA VAL A 167 14.28 2.53 -3.34
C VAL A 167 14.82 1.13 -3.05
N LEU A 168 14.31 0.47 -2.01
CA LEU A 168 14.69 -0.90 -1.65
C LEU A 168 14.39 -1.87 -2.80
N GLN A 169 13.20 -1.82 -3.37
CA GLN A 169 12.78 -2.67 -4.48
C GLN A 169 13.67 -2.46 -5.72
N LYS A 170 14.01 -1.22 -6.05
CA LYS A 170 14.91 -0.88 -7.17
C LYS A 170 16.32 -1.39 -6.91
N SER A 171 16.84 -1.25 -5.70
CA SER A 171 18.18 -1.73 -5.32
C SER A 171 18.30 -3.25 -5.44
N ILE A 172 17.28 -3.99 -4.99
CA ILE A 172 17.23 -5.46 -5.14
C ILE A 172 17.19 -5.85 -6.61
N SER A 173 16.38 -5.17 -7.41
CA SER A 173 16.26 -5.44 -8.86
C SER A 173 17.53 -5.14 -9.61
N TYR A 174 18.25 -4.06 -9.28
CA TYR A 174 19.54 -3.70 -9.88
C TYR A 174 20.63 -4.74 -9.56
N THR A 175 20.77 -5.14 -8.30
CA THR A 175 21.74 -6.16 -7.88
C THR A 175 21.51 -7.49 -8.60
N TYR A 176 20.27 -7.83 -8.89
CA TYR A 176 19.93 -9.06 -9.64
C TYR A 176 20.37 -8.98 -11.11
N GLN A 177 20.30 -7.81 -11.74
CA GLN A 177 20.72 -7.63 -13.14
C GLN A 177 22.24 -7.66 -13.30
N TYR A 178 22.97 -7.15 -12.31
CA TYR A 178 24.44 -7.08 -12.36
C TYR A 178 25.13 -8.44 -12.14
N ASN A 179 24.48 -9.35 -11.41
CA ASN A 179 25.02 -10.68 -11.07
C ASN A 179 24.59 -11.79 -12.08
N LYS A 180 24.04 -11.44 -13.25
CA LYS A 180 23.76 -12.32 -14.39
C LYS A 180 24.75 -12.10 -15.51
#